data_28cd10f9126a7d8399e74f2e33e26add
#
_entry.id   28cd10f9126a7d8399e74f2e33e26add
#
_cell.length_a   1.000
_cell.length_b   1.000
_cell.length_c   1.000
_cell.angle_alpha   90.00
_cell.angle_beta   90.00
_cell.angle_gamma   90.00
#
_symmetry.space_group_name_H-M   'P 1'
#
loop_
_entity.id
_entity.type
_entity.pdbx_description
1 polymer ?
#
loop_
_entity_poly.entity_id
_entity_poly.type
_entity_poly.pdbx_seq_one_letter_code
_entity_poly.pdbx_strand_id
1 'polypeptide(L)'
;MTATPCRHGPPLSRPIVGDVIGFALGWEGQTEGVLWISGDTVLYDGVRRIAERLDVDLAILHLGAVRFGLTGPVRYSMTAQDAVELCRLLRPRHAVPVHYEGWSHFSQGQEGIARELAAADDDIRARFRMVTLGSRVEFMM
;
A
#
# COMPACT_ATOMS: atom_id res chain seq x y z
N MET A 1 10.58 5.49 -14.67
CA MET A 1 9.53 5.78 -13.66
C MET A 1 8.20 5.98 -14.38
N THR A 2 7.12 5.35 -13.89
CA THR A 2 5.77 5.42 -14.46
C THR A 2 4.78 5.77 -13.37
N ALA A 3 3.85 6.71 -13.63
CA ALA A 3 2.74 7.01 -12.74
C ALA A 3 1.71 5.88 -12.80
N THR A 4 1.16 5.53 -11.65
CA THR A 4 0.14 4.49 -11.52
C THR A 4 -1.15 5.03 -10.92
N PRO A 5 -2.30 4.38 -11.19
CA PRO A 5 -3.59 4.79 -10.64
C PRO A 5 -3.56 4.87 -9.11
N CYS A 6 -4.09 5.97 -8.57
CA CYS A 6 -4.22 6.21 -7.14
C CYS A 6 -5.52 6.99 -6.89
N ARG A 7 -6.16 6.80 -5.74
CA ARG A 7 -7.35 7.54 -5.35
C ARG A 7 -7.39 7.73 -3.84
N HIS A 8 -7.23 8.97 -3.41
CA HIS A 8 -7.27 9.34 -2.01
C HIS A 8 -8.72 9.53 -1.53
N GLY A 9 -9.29 8.48 -0.95
CA GLY A 9 -10.66 8.51 -0.43
C GLY A 9 -11.74 7.96 -1.38
N PRO A 10 -13.02 8.28 -1.10
CA PRO A 10 -14.16 7.77 -1.86
C PRO A 10 -14.25 8.39 -3.27
N PRO A 11 -15.13 7.86 -4.13
CA PRO A 11 -15.47 8.56 -5.36
C PRO A 11 -15.87 10.02 -5.06
N LEU A 12 -15.43 10.96 -5.92
CA LEU A 12 -15.68 12.39 -5.82
C LEU A 12 -14.94 13.13 -4.69
N SER A 13 -13.99 12.51 -3.98
CA SER A 13 -13.17 13.21 -2.98
C SER A 13 -12.13 14.15 -3.58
N ARG A 14 -11.79 14.00 -4.86
CA ARG A 14 -10.75 14.76 -5.57
C ARG A 14 -10.80 16.29 -5.36
N PRO A 15 -11.95 16.97 -5.39
CA PRO A 15 -12.00 18.42 -5.15
C PRO A 15 -11.55 18.84 -3.73
N ILE A 16 -11.56 17.91 -2.77
CA ILE A 16 -11.21 18.16 -1.36
C ILE A 16 -9.75 17.73 -1.09
N VAL A 17 -9.35 16.55 -1.57
CA VAL A 17 -8.05 15.94 -1.23
C VAL A 17 -7.01 16.07 -2.35
N GLY A 18 -7.40 16.62 -3.49
CA GLY A 18 -6.50 16.80 -4.64
C GLY A 18 -6.28 15.52 -5.47
N ASP A 19 -5.39 15.63 -6.44
CA ASP A 19 -4.93 14.53 -7.28
C ASP A 19 -3.76 13.82 -6.61
N VAL A 20 -3.78 12.50 -6.70
CA VAL A 20 -2.75 11.61 -6.17
C VAL A 20 -2.34 10.58 -7.22
N ILE A 21 -1.09 10.17 -7.17
CA ILE A 21 -0.54 9.11 -8.01
C ILE A 21 0.30 8.14 -7.19
N GLY A 22 0.35 6.89 -7.61
CA GLY A 22 1.39 5.96 -7.21
C GLY A 22 2.54 5.96 -8.22
N PHE A 23 3.61 5.23 -7.92
CA PHE A 23 4.81 5.20 -8.75
C PHE A 23 5.28 3.77 -8.98
N ALA A 24 5.57 3.41 -10.23
CA ALA A 24 6.35 2.22 -10.57
C ALA A 24 7.75 2.67 -11.00
N LEU A 25 8.76 2.16 -10.30
CA LEU A 25 10.17 2.46 -10.54
C LEU A 25 10.86 1.21 -11.07
N GLY A 26 11.50 1.35 -12.23
CA GLY A 26 12.38 0.36 -12.81
C GLY A 26 13.70 1.02 -13.18
N TRP A 27 14.78 0.27 -13.18
CA TRP A 27 16.13 0.70 -13.57
C TRP A 27 16.83 -0.37 -14.41
N GLU A 28 17.91 0.01 -15.04
CA GLU A 28 18.70 -0.89 -15.86
C GLU A 28 19.31 -2.03 -15.04
N GLY A 29 19.25 -3.24 -15.56
CA GLY A 29 19.76 -4.44 -14.89
C GLY A 29 18.78 -5.08 -13.91
N GLN A 30 17.59 -4.52 -13.69
CA GLN A 30 16.55 -5.14 -12.88
C GLN A 30 15.86 -6.28 -13.65
N THR A 31 15.77 -7.46 -13.04
CA THR A 31 15.23 -8.67 -13.69
C THR A 31 13.95 -9.20 -13.05
N GLU A 32 13.65 -8.81 -11.81
CA GLU A 32 12.64 -9.45 -10.96
C GLU A 32 11.29 -8.68 -10.92
N GLY A 33 11.18 -7.57 -11.61
CA GLY A 33 9.98 -6.73 -11.58
C GLY A 33 10.26 -5.32 -11.05
N VAL A 34 9.24 -4.49 -10.90
CA VAL A 34 9.38 -3.09 -10.49
C VAL A 34 9.24 -2.91 -8.98
N LEU A 35 9.85 -1.83 -8.45
CA LEU A 35 9.45 -1.26 -7.17
C LEU A 35 8.17 -0.44 -7.40
N TRP A 36 7.10 -0.78 -6.70
CA TRP A 36 5.85 -0.02 -6.76
C TRP A 36 5.53 0.65 -5.42
N ILE A 37 5.23 1.96 -5.48
CA ILE A 37 4.82 2.77 -4.34
C ILE A 37 3.35 3.14 -4.56
N SER A 38 2.47 2.72 -3.66
CA SER A 38 1.03 2.90 -3.83
C SER A 38 0.58 4.36 -3.80
N GLY A 39 1.30 5.22 -3.07
CA GLY A 39 0.77 6.52 -2.65
C GLY A 39 -0.42 6.36 -1.70
N ASP A 40 -1.00 7.47 -1.25
CA ASP A 40 -2.17 7.47 -0.39
C ASP A 40 -3.42 7.12 -1.20
N THR A 41 -3.76 5.85 -1.23
CA THR A 41 -4.88 5.32 -2.00
C THR A 41 -5.77 4.42 -1.17
N VAL A 42 -7.06 4.39 -1.48
CA VAL A 42 -7.93 3.28 -1.10
C VAL A 42 -7.80 2.16 -2.13
N LEU A 43 -8.14 0.94 -1.75
CA LEU A 43 -8.21 -0.17 -2.70
C LEU A 43 -9.46 -0.03 -3.58
N TYR A 44 -9.25 0.13 -4.88
CA TYR A 44 -10.30 0.24 -5.89
C TYR A 44 -9.83 -0.41 -7.20
N ASP A 45 -10.72 -0.52 -8.19
CA ASP A 45 -10.42 -1.24 -9.43
C ASP A 45 -9.20 -0.72 -10.20
N GLY A 46 -8.92 0.59 -10.12
CA GLY A 46 -7.72 1.16 -10.73
C GLY A 46 -6.43 0.59 -10.13
N VAL A 47 -6.39 0.41 -8.80
CA VAL A 47 -5.26 -0.19 -8.09
C VAL A 47 -5.21 -1.71 -8.32
N ARG A 48 -6.36 -2.41 -8.29
CA ARG A 48 -6.40 -3.85 -8.58
C ARG A 48 -5.83 -4.19 -9.96
N ARG A 49 -6.17 -3.38 -10.97
CA ARG A 49 -5.66 -3.56 -12.34
C ARG A 49 -4.16 -3.31 -12.53
N ILE A 50 -3.45 -2.84 -11.51
CA ILE A 50 -1.98 -2.76 -11.55
C ILE A 50 -1.39 -4.17 -11.70
N ALA A 51 -1.97 -5.18 -11.05
CA ALA A 51 -1.56 -6.57 -11.16
C ALA A 51 -1.64 -7.15 -12.59
N GLU A 52 -2.49 -6.56 -13.45
CA GLU A 52 -2.63 -6.97 -14.86
C GLU A 52 -1.58 -6.33 -15.77
N ARG A 53 -0.87 -5.30 -15.29
CA ARG A 53 -0.03 -4.43 -16.11
C ARG A 53 1.43 -4.40 -15.69
N LEU A 54 1.71 -4.69 -14.43
CA LEU A 54 3.05 -4.58 -13.85
C LEU A 54 3.39 -5.88 -13.13
N ASP A 55 4.59 -6.35 -13.38
CA ASP A 55 5.23 -7.32 -12.52
C ASP A 55 5.89 -6.57 -11.35
N VAL A 56 5.36 -6.73 -10.15
CA VAL A 56 5.79 -5.98 -8.97
C VAL A 56 6.63 -6.89 -8.09
N ASP A 57 7.90 -6.54 -7.90
CA ASP A 57 8.80 -7.26 -7.02
C ASP A 57 8.74 -6.75 -5.57
N LEU A 58 8.79 -5.43 -5.39
CA LEU A 58 8.68 -4.78 -4.09
C LEU A 58 7.53 -3.78 -4.09
N ALA A 59 6.56 -3.97 -3.20
CA ALA A 59 5.44 -3.06 -3.01
C ALA A 59 5.61 -2.25 -1.71
N ILE A 60 5.62 -0.92 -1.79
CA ILE A 60 5.52 -0.01 -0.63
C ILE A 60 4.08 0.46 -0.52
N LEU A 61 3.39 0.04 0.54
CA LEU A 61 1.95 0.17 0.70
C LEU A 61 1.60 1.19 1.78
N HIS A 62 0.96 2.30 1.40
CA HIS A 62 0.49 3.32 2.34
C HIS A 62 -0.81 2.85 2.99
N LEU A 63 -0.75 2.55 4.27
CA LEU A 63 -1.84 1.99 5.06
C LEU A 63 -2.44 3.02 6.03
N GLY A 64 -2.74 2.61 7.26
CA GLY A 64 -3.22 3.47 8.34
C GLY A 64 -4.73 3.62 8.36
N ALA A 65 -5.45 3.22 7.30
CA ALA A 65 -6.92 3.36 7.21
C ALA A 65 -7.38 4.77 7.63
N VAL A 66 -6.74 5.80 7.08
CA VAL A 66 -6.97 7.21 7.43
C VAL A 66 -8.45 7.54 7.45
N ARG A 67 -8.88 8.19 8.54
CA ARG A 67 -10.25 8.72 8.71
C ARG A 67 -10.20 10.09 9.34
N PHE A 68 -11.12 10.94 8.92
CA PHE A 68 -11.32 12.25 9.54
C PHE A 68 -12.68 12.28 10.24
N GLY A 69 -12.73 12.81 11.47
CA GLY A 69 -13.95 12.81 12.28
C GLY A 69 -15.17 13.45 11.58
N LEU A 70 -14.94 14.46 10.75
CA LEU A 70 -15.99 15.14 9.99
C LEU A 70 -16.57 14.31 8.83
N THR A 71 -15.87 13.28 8.36
CA THR A 71 -16.28 12.46 7.20
C THR A 71 -16.83 11.09 7.60
N GLY A 72 -16.99 10.83 8.91
CA GLY A 72 -17.56 9.59 9.44
C GLY A 72 -16.72 8.35 9.09
N PRO A 73 -17.36 7.26 8.62
CA PRO A 73 -16.66 5.97 8.39
C PRO A 73 -15.81 5.94 7.12
N VAL A 74 -15.77 7.04 6.37
CA VAL A 74 -15.06 7.13 5.09
C VAL A 74 -13.56 6.99 5.31
N ARG A 75 -12.91 6.16 4.49
CA ARG A 75 -11.47 5.92 4.49
C ARG A 75 -10.79 6.65 3.35
N TYR A 76 -9.55 7.08 3.61
CA TYR A 76 -8.73 7.83 2.66
C TYR A 76 -7.44 7.10 2.30
N SER A 77 -7.07 6.04 3.02
CA SER A 77 -5.99 5.14 2.66
C SER A 77 -6.39 3.69 2.91
N MET A 78 -5.56 2.75 2.45
CA MET A 78 -5.79 1.31 2.59
C MET A 78 -5.74 0.85 4.05
N THR A 79 -6.50 -0.19 4.34
CA THR A 79 -6.36 -1.02 5.54
C THR A 79 -5.32 -2.12 5.31
N ALA A 80 -4.92 -2.82 6.38
CA ALA A 80 -4.11 -4.03 6.24
C ALA A 80 -4.85 -5.15 5.51
N GLN A 81 -6.18 -5.25 5.65
CA GLN A 81 -6.99 -6.20 4.87
C GLN A 81 -6.93 -5.89 3.37
N ASP A 82 -7.03 -4.60 2.99
CA ASP A 82 -6.87 -4.16 1.61
C ASP A 82 -5.47 -4.52 1.08
N ALA A 83 -4.43 -4.36 1.91
CA ALA A 83 -3.06 -4.73 1.56
C ALA A 83 -2.89 -6.24 1.36
N VAL A 84 -3.49 -7.07 2.21
CA VAL A 84 -3.51 -8.53 2.06
C VAL A 84 -4.19 -8.93 0.76
N GLU A 85 -5.38 -8.37 0.46
CA GLU A 85 -6.08 -8.59 -0.80
C GLU A 85 -5.21 -8.20 -2.00
N LEU A 86 -4.60 -7.03 -1.94
CA LEU A 86 -3.75 -6.52 -3.01
C LEU A 86 -2.50 -7.38 -3.21
N CYS A 87 -1.88 -7.88 -2.14
CA CYS A 87 -0.75 -8.79 -2.24
C CYS A 87 -1.11 -10.16 -2.83
N ARG A 88 -2.36 -10.62 -2.66
CA ARG A 88 -2.85 -11.83 -3.37
C ARG A 88 -2.90 -11.62 -4.89
N LEU A 89 -3.22 -10.42 -5.33
CA LEU A 89 -3.30 -10.05 -6.75
C LEU A 89 -1.91 -9.80 -7.35
N LEU A 90 -1.13 -8.92 -6.72
CA LEU A 90 0.20 -8.50 -7.20
C LEU A 90 1.26 -9.58 -7.04
N ARG A 91 1.14 -10.41 -5.98
CA ARG A 91 2.12 -11.43 -5.59
C ARG A 91 3.57 -10.90 -5.53
N PRO A 92 3.82 -9.74 -4.94
CA PRO A 92 5.16 -9.17 -4.88
C PRO A 92 6.05 -10.10 -4.03
N ARG A 93 7.36 -10.11 -4.28
CA ARG A 93 8.30 -10.85 -3.42
C ARG A 93 8.35 -10.23 -2.01
N HIS A 94 8.26 -8.89 -1.95
CA HIS A 94 8.21 -8.15 -0.69
C HIS A 94 7.12 -7.08 -0.70
N ALA A 95 6.44 -6.92 0.44
CA ALA A 95 5.48 -5.86 0.70
C ALA A 95 5.86 -5.13 2.00
N VAL A 96 6.04 -3.83 1.94
CA VAL A 96 6.43 -2.98 3.06
C VAL A 96 5.29 -2.04 3.41
N PRO A 97 4.61 -2.25 4.55
CA PRO A 97 3.64 -1.30 5.07
C PRO A 97 4.33 -0.03 5.53
N VAL A 98 3.76 1.11 5.16
CA VAL A 98 4.18 2.45 5.58
C VAL A 98 2.95 3.31 5.89
N HIS A 99 3.13 4.54 6.39
CA HIS A 99 2.06 5.51 6.59
C HIS A 99 0.94 5.01 7.50
N TYR A 100 1.30 4.49 8.69
CA TYR A 100 0.34 4.00 9.68
C TYR A 100 0.61 4.48 11.11
N GLU A 101 1.60 5.35 11.30
CA GLU A 101 1.99 5.90 12.60
C GLU A 101 2.44 7.37 12.49
N GLY A 102 2.46 8.07 13.63
CA GLY A 102 2.88 9.47 13.69
C GLY A 102 1.73 10.49 13.59
N TRP A 103 0.52 10.12 13.24
CA TRP A 103 -0.64 11.01 13.13
C TRP A 103 -1.89 10.45 13.79
N SER A 104 -2.68 11.32 14.42
CA SER A 104 -3.90 10.93 15.15
C SER A 104 -5.06 10.46 14.27
N HIS A 105 -5.02 10.73 12.97
CA HIS A 105 -6.06 10.32 12.01
C HIS A 105 -5.86 8.89 11.47
N PHE A 106 -4.79 8.22 11.82
CA PHE A 106 -4.64 6.78 11.54
C PHE A 106 -5.58 5.97 12.44
N SER A 107 -6.51 5.24 11.83
CA SER A 107 -7.44 4.38 12.56
C SER A 107 -6.95 2.95 12.71
N GLN A 108 -5.87 2.58 12.02
CA GLN A 108 -5.21 1.28 12.10
C GLN A 108 -3.70 1.46 12.21
N GLY A 109 -3.18 1.40 13.42
CA GLY A 109 -1.74 1.47 13.72
C GLY A 109 -1.05 0.12 13.62
N GLN A 110 0.21 0.06 14.05
CA GLN A 110 1.08 -1.12 13.94
C GLN A 110 0.44 -2.41 14.50
N GLU A 111 -0.17 -2.37 15.68
CA GLU A 111 -0.81 -3.55 16.30
C GLU A 111 -2.01 -4.04 15.48
N GLY A 112 -2.81 -3.12 14.93
CA GLY A 112 -3.93 -3.46 14.07
C GLY A 112 -3.48 -4.12 12.77
N ILE A 113 -2.41 -3.61 12.16
CA ILE A 113 -1.79 -4.19 10.97
C ILE A 113 -1.24 -5.59 11.30
N ALA A 114 -0.47 -5.72 12.38
CA ALA A 114 0.11 -7.02 12.78
C ALA A 114 -0.96 -8.10 13.00
N ARG A 115 -2.11 -7.72 13.59
CA ARG A 115 -3.24 -8.63 13.80
C ARG A 115 -3.85 -9.13 12.49
N GLU A 116 -4.07 -8.24 11.54
CA GLU A 116 -4.62 -8.60 10.24
C GLU A 116 -3.64 -9.46 9.43
N LEU A 117 -2.35 -9.14 9.48
CA LEU A 117 -1.32 -9.95 8.84
C LEU A 117 -1.20 -11.34 9.47
N ALA A 118 -1.36 -11.46 10.79
CA ALA A 118 -1.34 -12.76 11.47
C ALA A 118 -2.52 -13.66 11.06
N ALA A 119 -3.64 -13.07 10.64
CA ALA A 119 -4.82 -13.80 10.14
C ALA A 119 -4.75 -14.13 8.64
N ALA A 120 -3.76 -13.60 7.91
CA ALA A 120 -3.59 -13.87 6.49
C ALA A 120 -2.95 -15.25 6.24
N ASP A 121 -3.13 -15.77 5.01
CA ASP A 121 -2.47 -16.99 4.54
C ASP A 121 -0.96 -16.88 4.71
N ASP A 122 -0.30 -17.98 5.05
CA ASP A 122 1.14 -18.01 5.37
C ASP A 122 2.02 -17.49 4.24
N ASP A 123 1.70 -17.83 2.99
CA ASP A 123 2.44 -17.38 1.81
C ASP A 123 2.29 -15.87 1.57
N ILE A 124 1.14 -15.30 1.90
CA ILE A 124 0.90 -13.86 1.82
C ILE A 124 1.58 -13.15 2.99
N ARG A 125 1.41 -13.65 4.22
CA ARG A 125 2.05 -13.10 5.41
C ARG A 125 3.57 -13.05 5.27
N ALA A 126 4.17 -14.09 4.71
CA ALA A 126 5.63 -14.18 4.52
C ALA A 126 6.21 -13.10 3.59
N ARG A 127 5.38 -12.44 2.76
CA ARG A 127 5.80 -11.35 1.87
C ARG A 127 5.95 -10.04 2.61
N PHE A 128 5.20 -9.83 3.70
CA PHE A 128 5.23 -8.59 4.45
C PHE A 128 6.52 -8.44 5.27
N ARG A 129 7.11 -7.24 5.19
CA ARG A 129 8.29 -6.82 5.96
C ARG A 129 7.94 -5.57 6.74
N MET A 130 7.73 -5.73 8.04
CA MET A 130 7.59 -4.59 8.95
C MET A 130 8.99 -3.99 9.16
N VAL A 131 9.14 -2.72 8.85
CA VAL A 131 10.41 -2.00 8.96
C VAL A 131 10.32 -1.04 10.15
N THR A 132 11.32 -1.11 11.03
CA THR A 132 11.42 -0.18 12.16
C THR A 132 11.80 1.21 11.66
N LEU A 133 11.12 2.26 12.14
CA LEU A 133 11.44 3.64 11.79
C LEU A 133 12.91 3.98 12.07
N GLY A 134 13.53 4.65 11.11
CA GLY A 134 14.96 5.03 11.19
C GLY A 134 15.95 3.89 10.90
N SER A 135 15.47 2.66 10.70
CA SER A 135 16.31 1.53 10.31
C SER A 135 16.55 1.49 8.81
N ARG A 136 17.76 1.11 8.41
CA ARG A 136 18.08 0.74 7.02
C ARG A 136 17.75 -0.72 6.78
N VAL A 137 17.00 -1.00 5.73
CA VAL A 137 16.72 -2.36 5.24
C VAL A 137 17.09 -2.43 3.77
N GLU A 138 17.75 -3.51 3.36
CA GLU A 138 18.13 -3.77 1.98
C GLU A 138 17.24 -4.85 1.39
N PHE A 139 16.76 -4.61 0.18
CA PHE A 139 16.02 -5.58 -0.64
C PHE A 139 16.85 -5.87 -1.89
N MET A 140 17.10 -7.14 -2.15
CA MET A 140 17.69 -7.55 -3.43
C MET A 140 16.56 -7.66 -4.46
N MET A 141 16.65 -6.86 -5.51
CA MET A 141 15.67 -6.75 -6.59
C MET A 141 16.29 -7.13 -7.92
#